data_d27544d1f92e361858c4d58156b691bc
#
_entry.id   d27544d1f92e361858c4d58156b691bc
#
_cell.length_a   1.000
_cell.length_b   1.000
_cell.length_c   1.000
_cell.angle_alpha   90.00
_cell.angle_beta   90.00
_cell.angle_gamma   90.00
#
_symmetry.space_group_name_H-M   'P 1'
#
loop_
_entity.id
_entity.type
_entity.pdbx_description
1 polymer ?
#
loop_
_entity_poly.entity_id
_entity_poly.type
_entity_poly.pdbx_seq_one_letter_code
_entity_poly.pdbx_strand_id
1 'polypeptide(L)'
;NVFASQLGLPVPMIPLLMVMAAGTVAGDVAVGPLFGVAFGACLIADHICYAAGRRYGGHVLHTACRLSISPDSCVSQTQMLFARWGMWTLIVAKFIPGLGLFATALSGQSRVPLQRFALLDALGITLYIGILIWLGRAFHSTINSLLNTLETYGRVGVALVFIGLILYFALRLARRYLLIRTMRMARISVQDFKRLRETDTPYLIYDARAASSRERDGTIPGARPW
;
A
#
# COMPACT_ATOMS: atom_id res chain seq x y z
N ASN A 1 -16.45 -3.40 -4.73
CA ASN A 1 -15.39 -3.74 -3.80
C ASN A 1 -13.99 -3.63 -4.45
N VAL A 2 -13.75 -4.26 -5.63
CA VAL A 2 -12.46 -4.19 -6.35
C VAL A 2 -12.04 -2.75 -6.60
N PHE A 3 -12.90 -1.94 -7.19
CA PHE A 3 -12.66 -0.53 -7.45
C PHE A 3 -12.31 0.28 -6.19
N ALA A 4 -13.06 0.09 -5.11
CA ALA A 4 -12.84 0.77 -3.85
C ALA A 4 -11.49 0.39 -3.20
N SER A 5 -11.14 -0.90 -3.25
CA SER A 5 -9.85 -1.40 -2.75
C SER A 5 -8.67 -0.80 -3.52
N GLN A 6 -8.78 -0.66 -4.84
CA GLN A 6 -7.73 -0.07 -5.68
C GLN A 6 -7.55 1.44 -5.43
N LEU A 7 -8.60 2.14 -5.01
CA LEU A 7 -8.51 3.54 -4.57
C LEU A 7 -7.94 3.72 -3.15
N GLY A 8 -7.52 2.63 -2.51
CA GLY A 8 -6.89 2.67 -1.18
C GLY A 8 -7.86 2.54 -0.01
N LEU A 9 -9.14 2.25 -0.24
CA LEU A 9 -10.07 1.93 0.82
C LEU A 9 -9.76 0.54 1.40
N PRO A 10 -9.84 0.34 2.73
CA PRO A 10 -9.51 -0.93 3.37
C PRO A 10 -10.63 -1.98 3.18
N VAL A 11 -10.94 -2.28 1.93
CA VAL A 11 -11.94 -3.30 1.56
C VAL A 11 -11.21 -4.59 1.20
N PRO A 12 -11.61 -5.75 1.78
CA PRO A 12 -10.94 -7.03 1.54
C PRO A 12 -11.31 -7.59 0.15
N MET A 13 -10.61 -7.13 -0.89
CA MET A 13 -10.82 -7.56 -2.27
C MET A 13 -10.41 -9.02 -2.50
N ILE A 14 -9.26 -9.45 -1.93
CA ILE A 14 -8.67 -10.76 -2.18
C ILE A 14 -9.61 -11.89 -1.76
N PRO A 15 -10.07 -11.96 -0.48
CA PRO A 15 -10.97 -13.04 -0.06
C PRO A 15 -12.29 -13.04 -0.81
N LEU A 16 -12.85 -11.86 -1.11
CA LEU A 16 -14.10 -11.79 -1.87
C LEU A 16 -13.95 -12.34 -3.29
N LEU A 17 -12.87 -11.97 -3.99
CA LEU A 17 -12.61 -12.47 -5.34
C LEU A 17 -12.37 -13.99 -5.33
N MET A 18 -11.67 -14.50 -4.30
CA MET A 18 -11.44 -15.95 -4.14
C MET A 18 -12.73 -16.72 -3.87
N VAL A 19 -13.63 -16.19 -3.03
CA VAL A 19 -14.96 -16.78 -2.78
C VAL A 19 -15.80 -16.83 -4.06
N MET A 20 -15.86 -15.71 -4.80
CA MET A 20 -16.56 -15.68 -6.09
C MET A 20 -15.94 -16.63 -7.12
N ALA A 21 -14.60 -16.75 -7.12
CA ALA A 21 -13.89 -17.69 -7.99
C ALA A 21 -14.16 -19.15 -7.59
N ALA A 22 -14.30 -19.46 -6.31
CA ALA A 22 -14.73 -20.80 -5.84
C ALA A 22 -16.14 -21.15 -6.34
N GLY A 23 -17.09 -20.21 -6.31
CA GLY A 23 -18.44 -20.36 -6.86
C GLY A 23 -18.48 -20.64 -8.37
N THR A 24 -17.42 -20.30 -9.10
CA THR A 24 -17.31 -20.64 -10.54
C THR A 24 -17.17 -22.15 -10.79
N VAL A 25 -16.72 -22.92 -9.81
CA VAL A 25 -16.61 -24.39 -9.90
C VAL A 25 -17.97 -25.04 -9.72
N ALA A 26 -18.83 -24.47 -8.87
CA ALA A 26 -20.21 -24.91 -8.70
C ALA A 26 -21.13 -24.51 -9.87
N GLY A 27 -20.66 -23.62 -10.75
CA GLY A 27 -21.45 -23.12 -11.88
C GLY A 27 -22.32 -21.91 -11.57
N ASP A 28 -22.25 -21.38 -10.34
CA ASP A 28 -23.04 -20.23 -9.89
C ASP A 28 -22.63 -18.92 -10.59
N VAL A 29 -21.36 -18.81 -10.94
CA VAL A 29 -20.78 -17.64 -11.58
C VAL A 29 -19.92 -18.05 -12.77
N ALA A 30 -20.03 -17.36 -13.90
CA ALA A 30 -19.14 -17.59 -15.03
C ALA A 30 -17.78 -16.87 -14.83
N VAL A 31 -16.69 -17.55 -15.15
CA VAL A 31 -15.30 -17.02 -15.01
C VAL A 31 -15.09 -15.77 -15.85
N GLY A 32 -15.60 -15.75 -17.09
CA GLY A 32 -15.40 -14.63 -18.02
C GLY A 32 -15.95 -13.30 -17.49
N PRO A 33 -17.23 -13.20 -17.12
CA PRO A 33 -17.78 -11.99 -16.49
C PRO A 33 -17.08 -11.60 -15.19
N LEU A 34 -16.76 -12.57 -14.33
CA LEU A 34 -16.01 -12.29 -13.09
C LEU A 34 -14.68 -11.62 -13.37
N PHE A 35 -13.91 -12.20 -14.30
CA PHE A 35 -12.63 -11.62 -14.74
C PHE A 35 -12.83 -10.24 -15.37
N GLY A 36 -13.77 -10.10 -16.31
CA GLY A 36 -14.01 -8.85 -17.03
C GLY A 36 -14.39 -7.69 -16.13
N VAL A 37 -15.30 -7.92 -15.17
CA VAL A 37 -15.73 -6.91 -14.20
C VAL A 37 -14.57 -6.53 -13.26
N ALA A 38 -13.84 -7.51 -12.74
CA ALA A 38 -12.71 -7.26 -11.85
C ALA A 38 -11.59 -6.51 -12.59
N PHE A 39 -11.26 -6.94 -13.81
CA PHE A 39 -10.27 -6.30 -14.67
C PHE A 39 -10.64 -4.85 -15.00
N GLY A 40 -11.86 -4.61 -15.46
CA GLY A 40 -12.35 -3.26 -15.78
C GLY A 40 -12.34 -2.33 -14.56
N ALA A 41 -12.77 -2.83 -13.40
CA ALA A 41 -12.76 -2.07 -12.16
C ALA A 41 -11.34 -1.69 -11.73
N CYS A 42 -10.37 -2.61 -11.81
CA CYS A 42 -8.96 -2.31 -11.54
C CYS A 42 -8.42 -1.27 -12.54
N LEU A 43 -8.63 -1.51 -13.83
CA LEU A 43 -8.10 -0.65 -14.89
C LEU A 43 -8.58 0.80 -14.74
N ILE A 44 -9.87 1.00 -14.48
CA ILE A 44 -10.45 2.34 -14.29
C ILE A 44 -9.85 3.00 -13.04
N ALA A 45 -9.76 2.29 -11.92
CA ALA A 45 -9.20 2.83 -10.68
C ALA A 45 -7.73 3.23 -10.85
N ASP A 46 -6.93 2.39 -11.50
CA ASP A 46 -5.52 2.65 -11.74
C ASP A 46 -5.29 3.82 -12.69
N HIS A 47 -6.14 3.98 -13.72
CA HIS A 47 -6.10 5.14 -14.60
C HIS A 47 -6.46 6.45 -13.87
N ILE A 48 -7.40 6.41 -12.95
CA ILE A 48 -7.72 7.56 -12.08
C ILE A 48 -6.51 7.91 -11.21
N CYS A 49 -5.87 6.92 -10.59
CA CYS A 49 -4.67 7.12 -9.76
C CYS A 49 -3.49 7.67 -10.58
N TYR A 50 -3.28 7.14 -11.80
CA TYR A 50 -2.28 7.64 -12.74
C TYR A 50 -2.56 9.10 -13.13
N ALA A 51 -3.81 9.44 -13.48
CA ALA A 51 -4.20 10.80 -13.85
C ALA A 51 -4.03 11.78 -12.66
N ALA A 52 -4.40 11.34 -11.45
CA ALA A 52 -4.19 12.08 -10.23
C ALA A 52 -2.69 12.32 -9.97
N GLY A 53 -1.85 11.30 -10.11
CA GLY A 53 -0.40 11.41 -9.99
C GLY A 53 0.20 12.38 -11.02
N ARG A 54 -0.29 12.32 -12.26
CA ARG A 54 0.15 13.22 -13.35
C ARG A 54 -0.25 14.67 -13.11
N ARG A 55 -1.43 14.92 -12.53
CA ARG A 55 -1.98 16.27 -12.32
C ARG A 55 -1.47 16.92 -11.04
N TYR A 56 -1.41 16.16 -9.95
CA TYR A 56 -1.10 16.67 -8.61
C TYR A 56 0.30 16.30 -8.12
N GLY A 57 1.04 15.51 -8.89
CA GLY A 57 2.44 15.16 -8.62
C GLY A 57 2.67 14.55 -7.24
N GLY A 58 3.71 15.00 -6.56
CA GLY A 58 4.13 14.48 -5.25
C GLY A 58 3.10 14.66 -4.12
N HIS A 59 2.14 15.57 -4.25
CA HIS A 59 1.10 15.79 -3.24
C HIS A 59 0.20 14.56 -3.05
N VAL A 60 -0.15 13.86 -4.14
CA VAL A 60 -0.96 12.62 -4.06
C VAL A 60 -0.17 11.54 -3.33
N LEU A 61 1.09 11.38 -3.68
CA LEU A 61 1.98 10.40 -3.08
C LEU A 61 2.16 10.68 -1.57
N HIS A 62 2.41 11.93 -1.21
CA HIS A 62 2.57 12.36 0.18
C HIS A 62 1.30 12.18 1.01
N THR A 63 0.13 12.49 0.43
CA THR A 63 -1.17 12.34 1.10
C THR A 63 -1.51 10.86 1.30
N ALA A 64 -1.29 10.03 0.28
CA ALA A 64 -1.50 8.60 0.38
C ALA A 64 -0.53 7.93 1.39
N CYS A 65 0.74 8.35 1.40
CA CYS A 65 1.72 7.84 2.36
C CYS A 65 1.47 8.32 3.81
N ARG A 66 0.77 9.44 4.02
CA ARG A 66 0.36 9.87 5.38
C ARG A 66 -0.53 8.85 6.09
N LEU A 67 -1.27 8.05 5.34
CA LEU A 67 -2.05 6.91 5.86
C LEU A 67 -1.17 5.71 6.20
N SER A 68 0.07 5.66 5.73
CA SER A 68 1.05 4.61 6.05
C SER A 68 1.71 4.84 7.40
N ILE A 69 2.31 3.77 7.96
CA ILE A 69 3.00 3.79 9.26
C ILE A 69 4.26 4.67 9.23
N SER A 70 4.90 4.79 8.06
CA SER A 70 6.14 5.55 7.84
C SER A 70 6.06 6.28 6.50
N PRO A 71 5.59 7.52 6.46
CA PRO A 71 5.38 8.26 5.22
C PRO A 71 6.66 8.41 4.37
N ASP A 72 7.78 8.73 5.00
CA ASP A 72 9.05 8.97 4.31
C ASP A 72 9.65 7.68 3.74
N SER A 73 9.52 6.57 4.48
CA SER A 73 9.95 5.24 4.01
C SER A 73 9.08 4.72 2.87
N CYS A 74 7.79 5.04 2.86
CA CYS A 74 6.85 4.63 1.81
C CYS A 74 7.22 5.26 0.46
N VAL A 75 7.48 6.57 0.44
CA VAL A 75 7.88 7.29 -0.77
C VAL A 75 9.24 6.80 -1.28
N SER A 76 10.23 6.69 -0.38
CA SER A 76 11.60 6.29 -0.76
C SER A 76 11.65 4.84 -1.27
N GLN A 77 10.92 3.90 -0.64
CA GLN A 77 10.86 2.51 -1.10
C GLN A 77 10.24 2.39 -2.48
N THR A 78 9.14 3.12 -2.74
CA THR A 78 8.50 3.10 -4.06
C THR A 78 9.41 3.69 -5.13
N GLN A 79 10.10 4.79 -4.83
CA GLN A 79 11.07 5.40 -5.73
C GLN A 79 12.27 4.50 -5.99
N MET A 80 12.81 3.82 -4.97
CA MET A 80 13.91 2.86 -5.12
C MET A 80 13.51 1.67 -6.00
N LEU A 81 12.31 1.11 -5.80
CA LEU A 81 11.80 0.03 -6.64
C LEU A 81 11.65 0.48 -8.09
N PHE A 82 11.13 1.68 -8.30
CA PHE A 82 10.99 2.26 -9.63
C PHE A 82 12.34 2.53 -10.31
N ALA A 83 13.34 3.00 -9.54
CA ALA A 83 14.70 3.20 -10.03
C ALA A 83 15.40 1.88 -10.38
N ARG A 84 15.14 0.81 -9.62
CA ARG A 84 15.78 -0.50 -9.80
C ARG A 84 15.12 -1.35 -10.89
N TRP A 85 13.78 -1.38 -10.93
CA TRP A 85 12.99 -2.28 -11.79
C TRP A 85 12.28 -1.53 -12.90
N GLY A 86 12.37 -0.18 -12.90
CA GLY A 86 11.70 0.65 -13.88
C GLY A 86 10.18 0.40 -13.91
N MET A 87 9.65 0.33 -15.11
CA MET A 87 8.20 0.15 -15.32
C MET A 87 7.66 -1.25 -14.95
N TRP A 88 8.53 -2.27 -14.82
CA TRP A 88 8.14 -3.60 -14.36
C TRP A 88 7.63 -3.60 -12.92
N THR A 89 7.97 -2.56 -12.16
CA THR A 89 7.42 -2.32 -10.81
C THR A 89 5.89 -2.28 -10.81
N LEU A 90 5.23 -1.83 -11.90
CA LEU A 90 3.77 -1.83 -12.01
C LEU A 90 3.16 -3.23 -11.88
N ILE A 91 3.81 -4.24 -12.46
CA ILE A 91 3.35 -5.62 -12.40
C ILE A 91 3.55 -6.18 -10.99
N VAL A 92 4.77 -6.03 -10.44
CA VAL A 92 5.12 -6.57 -9.12
C VAL A 92 4.34 -5.88 -8.01
N ALA A 93 4.09 -4.59 -8.13
CA ALA A 93 3.38 -3.79 -7.14
C ALA A 93 1.95 -4.29 -6.87
N LYS A 94 1.30 -4.94 -7.84
CA LYS A 94 -0.05 -5.51 -7.65
C LYS A 94 -0.08 -6.63 -6.59
N PHE A 95 1.04 -7.35 -6.43
CA PHE A 95 1.15 -8.45 -5.47
C PHE A 95 1.51 -7.99 -4.05
N ILE A 96 1.94 -6.74 -3.90
CA ILE A 96 2.31 -6.17 -2.60
C ILE A 96 1.20 -5.24 -2.13
N PRO A 97 0.49 -5.57 -1.03
CA PRO A 97 -0.64 -4.77 -0.55
C PRO A 97 -0.26 -3.31 -0.33
N GLY A 98 -1.01 -2.41 -0.96
CA GLY A 98 -0.80 -0.96 -0.86
C GLY A 98 0.23 -0.38 -1.84
N LEU A 99 1.17 -1.18 -2.36
CA LEU A 99 2.21 -0.66 -3.26
C LEU A 99 1.63 -0.33 -4.66
N GLY A 100 0.59 -1.04 -5.10
CA GLY A 100 -0.06 -0.80 -6.39
C GLY A 100 -0.52 0.64 -6.57
N LEU A 101 -1.20 1.20 -5.56
CA LEU A 101 -1.68 2.60 -5.57
C LEU A 101 -0.51 3.59 -5.75
N PHE A 102 0.60 3.35 -5.04
CA PHE A 102 1.77 4.23 -5.12
C PHE A 102 2.50 4.10 -6.45
N ALA A 103 2.64 2.90 -6.97
CA ALA A 103 3.30 2.65 -8.25
C ALA A 103 2.53 3.30 -9.42
N THR A 104 1.19 3.23 -9.41
CA THR A 104 0.35 3.88 -10.42
C THR A 104 0.43 5.40 -10.33
N ALA A 105 0.33 5.99 -9.13
CA ALA A 105 0.45 7.43 -8.92
C ALA A 105 1.86 7.95 -9.29
N LEU A 106 2.92 7.22 -8.93
CA LEU A 106 4.31 7.56 -9.27
C LEU A 106 4.56 7.50 -10.78
N SER A 107 3.95 6.54 -11.48
CA SER A 107 4.01 6.45 -12.95
C SER A 107 3.42 7.68 -13.60
N GLY A 108 2.30 8.19 -13.06
CA GLY A 108 1.69 9.45 -13.50
C GLY A 108 2.59 10.65 -13.24
N GLN A 109 3.15 10.76 -12.04
CA GLN A 109 4.08 11.83 -11.64
C GLN A 109 5.33 11.85 -12.52
N SER A 110 5.90 10.68 -12.81
CA SER A 110 7.09 10.51 -13.67
C SER A 110 6.79 10.71 -15.16
N ARG A 111 5.56 11.11 -15.52
CA ARG A 111 5.09 11.36 -16.89
C ARG A 111 5.34 10.19 -17.84
N VAL A 112 5.24 8.96 -17.34
CA VAL A 112 5.30 7.75 -18.19
C VAL A 112 4.24 7.87 -19.29
N PRO A 113 4.55 7.52 -20.56
CA PRO A 113 3.56 7.54 -21.63
C PRO A 113 2.36 6.64 -21.31
N LEU A 114 1.14 7.16 -21.49
CA LEU A 114 -0.11 6.47 -21.13
C LEU A 114 -0.21 5.07 -21.75
N GLN A 115 0.22 4.93 -22.99
CA GLN A 115 0.18 3.64 -23.70
C GLN A 115 1.05 2.57 -23.00
N ARG A 116 2.28 2.93 -22.63
CA ARG A 116 3.18 2.00 -21.92
C ARG A 116 2.66 1.69 -20.51
N PHE A 117 2.12 2.69 -19.80
CA PHE A 117 1.47 2.49 -18.52
C PHE A 117 0.31 1.51 -18.67
N ALA A 118 -0.64 1.76 -19.58
CA ALA A 118 -1.83 0.95 -19.77
C ALA A 118 -1.51 -0.50 -20.11
N LEU A 119 -0.51 -0.73 -20.98
CA LEU A 119 -0.10 -2.11 -21.35
C LEU A 119 0.47 -2.89 -20.16
N LEU A 120 1.40 -2.29 -19.40
CA LEU A 120 2.03 -2.96 -18.26
C LEU A 120 1.06 -3.11 -17.10
N ASP A 121 0.21 -2.14 -16.88
CA ASP A 121 -0.84 -2.19 -15.86
C ASP A 121 -1.87 -3.27 -16.20
N ALA A 122 -2.36 -3.31 -17.45
CA ALA A 122 -3.26 -4.37 -17.92
C ALA A 122 -2.65 -5.77 -17.78
N LEU A 123 -1.36 -5.93 -18.11
CA LEU A 123 -0.64 -7.19 -17.92
C LEU A 123 -0.56 -7.54 -16.41
N GLY A 124 -0.21 -6.60 -15.56
CA GLY A 124 -0.16 -6.79 -14.11
C GLY A 124 -1.52 -7.18 -13.52
N ILE A 125 -2.59 -6.49 -13.93
CA ILE A 125 -3.98 -6.79 -13.53
C ILE A 125 -4.38 -8.19 -13.98
N THR A 126 -4.08 -8.54 -15.23
CA THR A 126 -4.41 -9.86 -15.80
C THR A 126 -3.74 -10.98 -14.99
N LEU A 127 -2.45 -10.87 -14.72
CA LEU A 127 -1.72 -11.83 -13.92
C LEU A 127 -2.27 -11.91 -12.49
N TYR A 128 -2.50 -10.78 -11.86
CA TYR A 128 -2.98 -10.70 -10.48
C TYR A 128 -4.38 -11.33 -10.33
N ILE A 129 -5.35 -10.89 -11.14
CA ILE A 129 -6.71 -11.44 -11.10
C ILE A 129 -6.73 -12.90 -11.55
N GLY A 130 -5.96 -13.25 -12.58
CA GLY A 130 -5.85 -14.63 -13.05
C GLY A 130 -5.35 -15.58 -11.98
N ILE A 131 -4.31 -15.20 -11.24
CA ILE A 131 -3.78 -15.98 -10.11
C ILE A 131 -4.82 -16.09 -9.00
N LEU A 132 -5.52 -15.02 -8.65
CA LEU A 132 -6.54 -15.05 -7.60
C LEU A 132 -7.73 -15.94 -7.99
N ILE A 133 -8.17 -15.89 -9.24
CA ILE A 133 -9.23 -16.77 -9.73
C ILE A 133 -8.75 -18.23 -9.75
N TRP A 134 -7.52 -18.47 -10.19
CA TRP A 134 -6.94 -19.80 -10.17
C TRP A 134 -6.85 -20.36 -8.74
N LEU A 135 -6.35 -19.58 -7.79
CA LEU A 135 -6.28 -19.96 -6.37
C LEU A 135 -7.68 -20.22 -5.79
N GLY A 136 -8.65 -19.34 -6.05
CA GLY A 136 -10.02 -19.52 -5.58
C GLY A 136 -10.65 -20.80 -6.09
N ARG A 137 -10.39 -21.16 -7.35
CA ARG A 137 -10.85 -22.41 -7.95
C ARG A 137 -10.08 -23.63 -7.41
N ALA A 138 -8.76 -23.52 -7.25
CA ALA A 138 -7.95 -24.61 -6.72
C ALA A 138 -8.32 -24.97 -5.27
N PHE A 139 -8.64 -23.97 -4.46
CA PHE A 139 -9.01 -24.13 -3.05
C PHE A 139 -10.54 -24.07 -2.81
N HIS A 140 -11.37 -24.29 -3.86
CA HIS A 140 -12.84 -24.18 -3.75
C HIS A 140 -13.45 -25.05 -2.64
N SER A 141 -12.96 -26.27 -2.47
CA SER A 141 -13.45 -27.18 -1.43
C SER A 141 -13.21 -26.66 0.00
N THR A 142 -12.00 -26.12 0.23
CA THR A 142 -11.64 -25.50 1.51
C THR A 142 -12.45 -24.24 1.76
N ILE A 143 -12.64 -23.40 0.75
CA ILE A 143 -13.42 -22.16 0.84
C ILE A 143 -14.88 -22.49 1.14
N ASN A 144 -15.48 -23.46 0.43
CA ASN A 144 -16.86 -23.89 0.66
C ASN A 144 -17.04 -24.53 2.05
N SER A 145 -16.07 -25.32 2.52
CA SER A 145 -16.09 -25.85 3.88
C SER A 145 -16.07 -24.75 4.94
N LEU A 146 -15.24 -23.72 4.74
CA LEU A 146 -15.22 -22.55 5.62
C LEU A 146 -16.55 -21.79 5.61
N LEU A 147 -17.14 -21.57 4.41
CA LEU A 147 -18.43 -20.90 4.28
C LEU A 147 -19.54 -21.68 4.99
N ASN A 148 -19.62 -23.00 4.76
CA ASN A 148 -20.61 -23.88 5.43
C ASN A 148 -20.42 -23.89 6.94
N THR A 149 -19.17 -23.87 7.42
CA THR A 149 -18.88 -23.75 8.84
C THR A 149 -19.36 -22.41 9.40
N LEU A 150 -19.11 -21.32 8.67
CA LEU A 150 -19.61 -19.99 9.05
C LEU A 150 -21.14 -19.90 9.04
N GLU A 151 -21.82 -20.57 8.11
CA GLU A 151 -23.29 -20.67 8.10
C GLU A 151 -23.81 -21.48 9.28
N THR A 152 -23.14 -22.60 9.61
CA THR A 152 -23.51 -23.49 10.71
C THR A 152 -23.37 -22.82 12.08
N TYR A 153 -22.29 -22.09 12.28
CA TYR A 153 -22.06 -21.32 13.52
C TYR A 153 -22.83 -20.00 13.56
N GLY A 154 -23.51 -19.64 12.50
CA GLY A 154 -24.45 -18.54 12.42
C GLY A 154 -23.85 -17.14 12.69
N ARG A 155 -24.73 -16.21 13.04
CA ARG A 155 -24.39 -14.80 13.31
C ARG A 155 -23.29 -14.62 14.37
N VAL A 156 -23.17 -15.56 15.31
CA VAL A 156 -22.19 -15.48 16.40
C VAL A 156 -20.77 -15.65 15.89
N GLY A 157 -20.52 -16.61 14.99
CA GLY A 157 -19.18 -16.82 14.41
C GLY A 157 -18.72 -15.64 13.56
N VAL A 158 -19.63 -15.12 12.72
CA VAL A 158 -19.35 -13.91 11.91
C VAL A 158 -19.09 -12.71 12.81
N ALA A 159 -19.91 -12.51 13.85
CA ALA A 159 -19.68 -11.41 14.80
C ALA A 159 -18.35 -11.53 15.52
N LEU A 160 -17.94 -12.73 15.95
CA LEU A 160 -16.64 -12.95 16.61
C LEU A 160 -15.45 -12.65 15.67
N VAL A 161 -15.55 -13.03 14.39
CA VAL A 161 -14.52 -12.69 13.39
C VAL A 161 -14.46 -11.18 13.18
N PHE A 162 -15.58 -10.49 13.04
CA PHE A 162 -15.61 -9.04 12.91
C PHE A 162 -15.07 -8.33 14.16
N ILE A 163 -15.47 -8.77 15.35
CA ILE A 163 -14.97 -8.24 16.62
C ILE A 163 -13.44 -8.46 16.72
N GLY A 164 -12.96 -9.64 16.36
CA GLY A 164 -11.52 -9.95 16.33
C GLY A 164 -10.74 -9.06 15.37
N LEU A 165 -11.28 -8.81 14.18
CA LEU A 165 -10.69 -7.89 13.21
C LEU A 165 -10.69 -6.45 13.71
N ILE A 166 -11.80 -5.97 14.25
CA ILE A 166 -11.91 -4.63 14.83
C ILE A 166 -10.91 -4.46 15.97
N LEU A 167 -10.85 -5.44 16.88
CA LEU A 167 -9.92 -5.44 18.00
C LEU A 167 -8.46 -5.46 17.53
N TYR A 168 -8.12 -6.29 16.53
CA TYR A 168 -6.81 -6.31 15.93
C TYR A 168 -6.41 -4.95 15.34
N PHE A 169 -7.29 -4.33 14.56
CA PHE A 169 -7.03 -3.00 14.00
C PHE A 169 -6.98 -1.93 15.08
N ALA A 170 -7.85 -1.98 16.08
CA ALA A 170 -7.83 -1.06 17.21
C ALA A 170 -6.53 -1.14 18.01
N LEU A 171 -6.07 -2.35 18.33
CA LEU A 171 -4.80 -2.58 19.03
C LEU A 171 -3.61 -2.12 18.18
N ARG A 172 -3.64 -2.35 16.88
CA ARG A 172 -2.61 -1.89 15.94
C ARG A 172 -2.55 -0.37 15.89
N LEU A 173 -3.71 0.30 15.81
CA LEU A 173 -3.80 1.76 15.85
C LEU A 173 -3.39 2.33 17.21
N ALA A 174 -3.81 1.71 18.30
CA ALA A 174 -3.45 2.10 19.65
C ALA A 174 -1.92 2.00 19.87
N ARG A 175 -1.31 0.89 19.45
CA ARG A 175 0.16 0.73 19.51
C ARG A 175 0.87 1.81 18.69
N ARG A 176 0.36 2.12 17.49
CA ARG A 176 0.88 3.22 16.68
C ARG A 176 0.75 4.56 17.38
N TYR A 177 -0.40 4.86 17.95
CA TYR A 177 -0.66 6.12 18.66
C TYR A 177 0.22 6.28 19.91
N LEU A 178 0.39 5.19 20.66
CA LEU A 178 1.29 5.15 21.82
C LEU A 178 2.75 5.37 21.43
N LEU A 179 3.23 4.69 20.36
CA LEU A 179 4.58 4.88 19.83
C LEU A 179 4.83 6.33 19.40
N ILE A 180 3.90 6.94 18.67
CA ILE A 180 4.02 8.34 18.23
C ILE A 180 4.02 9.29 19.45
N ARG A 181 3.25 8.97 20.48
CA ARG A 181 3.16 9.78 21.70
C ARG A 181 4.41 9.63 22.58
N THR A 182 4.98 8.44 22.65
CA THR A 182 6.20 8.14 23.40
C THR A 182 7.46 8.68 22.71
N MET A 183 7.44 8.74 21.36
CA MET A 183 8.51 9.32 20.54
C MET A 183 8.32 10.83 20.28
N ARG A 184 7.63 11.56 21.14
CA ARG A 184 7.70 13.03 21.15
C ARG A 184 9.09 13.46 21.64
N MET A 185 10.10 13.25 20.79
CA MET A 185 11.37 13.93 20.97
C MET A 185 11.11 15.43 20.93
N ALA A 186 11.65 16.16 21.89
CA ALA A 186 11.58 17.60 21.90
C ALA A 186 12.19 18.11 20.58
N ARG A 187 11.38 18.74 19.75
CA ARG A 187 11.88 19.34 18.52
C ARG A 187 12.49 20.67 18.86
N ILE A 188 13.74 20.84 18.52
CA ILE A 188 14.44 22.13 18.63
C ILE A 188 14.27 22.90 17.31
N SER A 189 14.00 24.19 17.39
CA SER A 189 13.97 25.05 16.21
C SER A 189 15.41 25.30 15.69
N VAL A 190 15.53 25.67 14.41
CA VAL A 190 16.85 26.01 13.83
C VAL A 190 17.47 27.22 14.54
N GLN A 191 16.64 28.14 15.05
CA GLN A 191 17.10 29.31 15.79
C GLN A 191 17.60 28.92 17.16
N ASP A 192 16.89 28.05 17.90
CA ASP A 192 17.32 27.54 19.18
C ASP A 192 18.57 26.67 19.06
N PHE A 193 18.72 25.92 17.97
CA PHE A 193 19.92 25.17 17.68
C PHE A 193 21.14 26.09 17.42
N LYS A 194 20.96 27.21 16.73
CA LYS A 194 22.02 28.21 16.56
C LYS A 194 22.45 28.80 17.90
N ARG A 195 21.51 29.16 18.76
CA ARG A 195 21.81 29.63 20.13
C ARG A 195 22.55 28.59 20.96
N LEU A 196 22.16 27.32 20.84
CA LEU A 196 22.81 26.21 21.53
C LEU A 196 24.29 26.07 21.11
N ARG A 197 24.59 26.35 19.84
CA ARG A 197 25.96 26.35 19.30
C ARG A 197 26.84 27.50 19.83
N GLU A 198 26.22 28.60 20.21
CA GLU A 198 26.88 29.79 20.74
C GLU A 198 27.12 29.66 22.25
N THR A 199 26.44 28.73 22.95
CA THR A 199 26.66 28.41 24.34
C THR A 199 27.70 27.30 24.49
N ASP A 200 28.57 27.39 25.48
CA ASP A 200 29.66 26.43 25.76
C ASP A 200 29.16 25.08 26.36
N THR A 201 27.91 24.71 26.05
CA THR A 201 27.31 23.47 26.54
C THR A 201 27.72 22.33 25.59
N PRO A 202 28.25 21.20 26.12
CA PRO A 202 28.64 20.08 25.28
C PRO A 202 27.40 19.43 24.67
N TYR A 203 27.35 19.31 23.34
CA TYR A 203 26.30 18.60 22.60
C TYR A 203 26.88 17.63 21.58
N LEU A 204 26.14 16.58 21.30
CA LEU A 204 26.45 15.60 20.26
C LEU A 204 25.35 15.59 19.23
N ILE A 205 25.71 15.70 17.95
CA ILE A 205 24.77 15.63 16.83
C ILE A 205 24.93 14.27 16.17
N TYR A 206 23.82 13.55 16.05
CA TYR A 206 23.76 12.31 15.27
C TYR A 206 22.87 12.51 14.05
N ASP A 207 23.37 12.19 12.88
CA ASP A 207 22.60 12.20 11.65
C ASP A 207 21.93 10.82 11.45
N ALA A 208 20.66 10.72 11.81
CA ALA A 208 19.86 9.51 11.70
C ALA A 208 19.27 9.28 10.30
N ARG A 209 19.64 10.09 9.30
CA ARG A 209 19.19 9.89 7.91
C ARG A 209 19.87 8.67 7.29
N ALA A 210 19.19 8.06 6.32
CA ALA A 210 19.75 6.97 5.53
C ALA A 210 21.02 7.43 4.78
N ALA A 211 21.97 6.52 4.56
CA ALA A 211 23.23 6.81 3.87
C ALA A 211 22.99 7.49 2.50
N SER A 212 22.02 6.99 1.73
CA SER A 212 21.64 7.55 0.43
C SER A 212 21.11 8.99 0.48
N SER A 213 20.48 9.39 1.60
CA SER A 213 20.02 10.77 1.80
C SER A 213 21.19 11.69 2.17
N ARG A 214 22.15 11.19 2.95
CA ARG A 214 23.36 11.94 3.29
C ARG A 214 24.25 12.21 2.09
N GLU A 215 24.37 11.24 1.19
CA GLU A 215 25.12 11.39 -0.06
C GLU A 215 24.50 12.42 -1.01
N ARG A 216 23.16 12.44 -1.08
CA ARG A 216 22.44 13.34 -1.98
C ARG A 216 22.34 14.77 -1.46
N ASP A 217 22.01 14.92 -0.18
CA ASP A 217 21.64 16.22 0.41
C ASP A 217 22.77 16.83 1.25
N GLY A 218 23.94 16.17 1.30
CA GLY A 218 25.07 16.57 2.14
C GLY A 218 24.91 16.21 3.61
N THR A 219 26.00 16.28 4.38
CA THR A 219 26.04 15.99 5.80
C THR A 219 25.91 17.28 6.63
N ILE A 220 25.28 17.20 7.80
CA ILE A 220 25.24 18.31 8.74
C ILE A 220 26.66 18.50 9.31
N PRO A 221 27.25 19.72 9.27
CA PRO A 221 28.62 19.95 9.77
C PRO A 221 28.73 19.55 11.25
N GLY A 222 29.66 18.65 11.59
CA GLY A 222 29.90 18.17 12.95
C GLY A 222 29.00 17.03 13.41
N ALA A 223 28.08 16.53 12.57
CA ALA A 223 27.26 15.38 12.90
C ALA A 223 27.99 14.06 12.67
N ARG A 224 27.80 13.12 13.59
CA ARG A 224 28.25 11.72 13.43
C ARG A 224 27.14 10.90 12.78
N PRO A 225 27.46 10.03 11.82
CA PRO A 225 26.47 9.10 11.29
C PRO A 225 26.03 8.13 12.39
N TRP A 226 24.75 7.86 12.44
CA TRP A 226 24.17 6.84 13.32
C TRP A 226 24.47 5.45 12.78
#